data_e47407b6a5d9dc87a4c8a15e730cb1df
#
_entry.id   e47407b6a5d9dc87a4c8a15e730cb1df
#
_cell.length_a   1.000
_cell.length_b   1.000
_cell.length_c   1.000
_cell.angle_alpha   90.00
_cell.angle_beta   90.00
_cell.angle_gamma   90.00
#
_symmetry.space_group_name_H-M   'P 1'
#
loop_
_entity.id
_entity.type
_entity.pdbx_description
1 polymer ?
#
loop_
_entity_poly.entity_id
_entity_poly.type
_entity_poly.pdbx_seq_one_letter_code
_entity_poly.pdbx_strand_id
1 'polypeptide(L)'
;MSISRIFNLVTLFIICLSFSSCSNGSLPANNTNEMDTTVHKHTNALIDETSPYLLQHAHNPVNWVPWSDEAFERAKAENKLVIISIGYSSCHWCHVMERESFEQEDV
;
A
#
# COMPACT_ATOMS: atom_id res chain seq x y z
N MET A 1 -51.11 14.11 32.01
CA MET A 1 -49.80 13.98 31.36
C MET A 1 -48.78 13.84 32.48
N SER A 2 -48.08 12.71 32.55
CA SER A 2 -47.17 12.42 33.67
C SER A 2 -45.86 13.16 33.49
N ILE A 3 -45.40 13.81 34.57
CA ILE A 3 -44.15 14.60 34.66
C ILE A 3 -42.93 13.79 34.13
N SER A 4 -42.97 12.48 34.26
CA SER A 4 -41.93 11.56 33.76
C SER A 4 -41.73 11.58 32.24
N ARG A 5 -42.78 11.88 31.48
CA ARG A 5 -42.68 11.96 29.98
C ARG A 5 -42.07 13.28 29.52
N ILE A 6 -42.25 14.34 30.29
CA ILE A 6 -41.67 15.66 29.97
C ILE A 6 -40.14 15.62 30.21
N PHE A 7 -39.71 14.96 31.29
CA PHE A 7 -38.30 14.81 31.60
C PHE A 7 -37.54 14.02 30.50
N ASN A 8 -38.16 12.95 30.00
CA ASN A 8 -37.53 12.16 28.92
C ASN A 8 -37.42 12.94 27.60
N LEU A 9 -38.41 13.76 27.26
CA LEU A 9 -38.37 14.59 26.04
C LEU A 9 -37.32 15.70 26.13
N VAL A 10 -37.16 16.34 27.28
CA VAL A 10 -36.16 17.38 27.50
C VAL A 10 -34.73 16.78 27.47
N THR A 11 -34.54 15.61 28.09
CA THR A 11 -33.26 14.91 28.09
C THR A 11 -32.85 14.46 26.68
N LEU A 12 -33.81 13.98 25.87
CA LEU A 12 -33.54 13.59 24.48
C LEU A 12 -33.19 14.81 23.61
N PHE A 13 -33.81 15.97 23.86
CA PHE A 13 -33.54 17.19 23.12
C PHE A 13 -32.15 17.79 23.44
N ILE A 14 -31.71 17.67 24.71
CA ILE A 14 -30.40 18.13 25.14
C ILE A 14 -29.28 17.24 24.54
N ILE A 15 -29.51 15.94 24.41
CA ILE A 15 -28.55 15.01 23.79
C ILE A 15 -28.40 15.28 22.28
N CYS A 16 -29.49 15.66 21.59
CA CYS A 16 -29.39 15.99 20.15
C CYS A 16 -28.67 17.32 19.88
N LEU A 17 -28.62 18.25 20.80
CA LEU A 17 -27.94 19.54 20.62
C LEU A 17 -26.44 19.49 20.86
N SER A 18 -25.94 18.41 21.44
CA SER A 18 -24.50 18.24 21.73
C SER A 18 -23.66 17.68 20.59
N PHE A 19 -24.26 17.29 19.47
CA PHE A 19 -23.56 16.70 18.32
C PHE A 19 -23.42 17.62 17.09
N SER A 20 -23.70 18.90 17.22
CA SER A 20 -23.50 19.89 16.14
C SER A 20 -22.21 20.66 16.31
N SER A 21 -21.10 19.95 16.45
CA SER A 21 -19.76 20.53 16.31
C SER A 21 -18.96 19.70 15.28
N CYS A 22 -19.44 19.69 14.02
CA CYS A 22 -18.56 19.46 12.92
C CYS A 22 -17.74 20.74 12.73
N SER A 23 -16.62 20.83 13.42
CA SER A 23 -15.56 21.77 13.02
C SER A 23 -15.09 21.37 11.63
N ASN A 24 -15.35 22.22 10.64
CA ASN A 24 -14.63 22.21 9.38
C ASN A 24 -13.16 22.44 9.67
N GLY A 25 -12.46 21.36 10.01
CA GLY A 25 -11.02 21.30 9.89
C GLY A 25 -10.72 21.30 8.40
N SER A 26 -10.47 22.49 7.82
CA SER A 26 -9.75 22.60 6.58
C SER A 26 -8.41 21.90 6.81
N LEU A 27 -8.27 20.71 6.23
CA LEU A 27 -6.98 20.07 6.07
C LEU A 27 -6.11 21.06 5.30
N PRO A 28 -4.94 21.46 5.82
CA PRO A 28 -3.99 22.18 5.01
C PRO A 28 -3.67 21.23 3.84
N ALA A 29 -3.96 21.68 2.63
CA ALA A 29 -3.40 21.09 1.43
C ALA A 29 -1.90 21.33 1.51
N ASN A 30 -1.20 20.46 2.23
CA ASN A 30 0.25 20.44 2.22
C ASN A 30 0.63 19.76 0.90
N ASN A 31 0.63 20.58 -0.15
CA ASN A 31 1.21 20.26 -1.43
C ASN A 31 2.72 20.43 -1.33
N THR A 32 3.33 19.74 -0.40
CA THR A 32 4.74 19.46 -0.48
C THR A 32 4.86 18.17 -1.25
N ASN A 33 5.31 18.25 -2.49
CA ASN A 33 6.09 17.20 -3.12
C ASN A 33 7.32 16.99 -2.23
N GLU A 34 7.15 16.37 -1.08
CA GLU A 34 8.23 15.66 -0.45
C GLU A 34 8.53 14.52 -1.41
N MET A 35 9.49 14.79 -2.28
CA MET A 35 10.26 13.76 -2.93
C MET A 35 10.79 12.93 -1.77
N ASP A 36 10.12 11.79 -1.51
CA ASP A 36 10.57 10.79 -0.55
C ASP A 36 11.97 10.36 -1.02
N THR A 37 12.99 10.98 -0.45
CA THR A 37 14.38 10.65 -0.67
C THR A 37 14.79 9.48 0.23
N THR A 38 13.94 8.48 0.38
CA THR A 38 14.38 7.20 0.91
C THR A 38 15.37 6.63 -0.08
N VAL A 39 16.64 6.67 0.29
CA VAL A 39 17.70 6.03 -0.50
C VAL A 39 17.53 4.53 -0.33
N HIS A 40 16.85 3.90 -1.29
CA HIS A 40 16.73 2.45 -1.32
C HIS A 40 18.09 1.83 -1.65
N LYS A 41 18.47 0.79 -0.91
CA LYS A 41 19.71 0.04 -1.14
C LYS A 41 19.69 -0.68 -2.49
N HIS A 42 18.54 -1.17 -2.88
CA HIS A 42 18.31 -1.90 -4.12
C HIS A 42 17.23 -1.21 -4.96
N THR A 43 17.38 -1.26 -6.26
CA THR A 43 16.36 -0.84 -7.23
C THR A 43 16.53 -1.69 -8.48
N ASN A 44 15.47 -2.35 -8.91
CA ASN A 44 15.45 -3.23 -10.07
C ASN A 44 14.59 -2.65 -11.21
N ALA A 45 14.46 -3.39 -12.32
CA ALA A 45 13.76 -2.94 -13.51
C ALA A 45 12.25 -2.72 -13.34
N LEU A 46 11.66 -3.14 -12.21
CA LEU A 46 10.23 -2.92 -11.94
C LEU A 46 9.91 -1.46 -11.55
N ILE A 47 10.92 -0.62 -11.30
CA ILE A 47 10.70 0.79 -10.92
C ILE A 47 10.00 1.59 -12.02
N ASP A 48 10.16 1.20 -13.27
CA ASP A 48 9.57 1.89 -14.43
C ASP A 48 8.17 1.33 -14.77
N GLU A 49 7.66 0.38 -14.00
CA GLU A 49 6.37 -0.25 -14.24
C GLU A 49 5.20 0.60 -13.70
N THR A 50 4.01 0.37 -14.25
CA THR A 50 2.79 1.08 -13.83
C THR A 50 1.91 0.26 -12.89
N SER A 51 2.15 -1.04 -12.79
CA SER A 51 1.40 -1.94 -11.91
C SER A 51 1.79 -1.72 -10.45
N PRO A 52 0.83 -1.41 -9.56
CA PRO A 52 1.12 -1.28 -8.12
C PRO A 52 1.75 -2.55 -7.52
N TYR A 53 1.39 -3.73 -8.01
CA TYR A 53 1.99 -4.98 -7.58
C TYR A 53 3.48 -5.07 -7.95
N LEU A 54 3.85 -4.69 -9.18
CA LEU A 54 5.24 -4.73 -9.62
C LEU A 54 6.08 -3.68 -8.89
N LEU A 55 5.53 -2.48 -8.70
CA LEU A 55 6.20 -1.40 -7.97
C LEU A 55 6.52 -1.76 -6.51
N GLN A 56 5.69 -2.57 -5.85
CA GLN A 56 5.97 -3.09 -4.50
C GLN A 56 7.29 -3.85 -4.43
N HIS A 57 7.66 -4.54 -5.50
CA HIS A 57 8.88 -5.34 -5.59
C HIS A 57 10.08 -4.60 -6.21
N ALA A 58 9.94 -3.32 -6.54
CA ALA A 58 10.98 -2.53 -7.22
C ALA A 58 12.26 -2.35 -6.39
N HIS A 59 12.15 -2.46 -5.06
CA HIS A 59 13.26 -2.26 -4.12
C HIS A 59 13.70 -3.53 -3.39
N ASN A 60 13.23 -4.69 -3.82
CA ASN A 60 13.73 -5.96 -3.29
C ASN A 60 15.21 -6.18 -3.66
N PRO A 61 15.99 -6.88 -2.81
CA PRO A 61 17.33 -7.37 -3.16
C PRO A 61 17.34 -8.26 -4.40
N VAL A 62 16.27 -9.04 -4.61
CA VAL A 62 16.07 -9.84 -5.82
C VAL A 62 15.94 -8.95 -7.05
N ASN A 63 16.76 -9.18 -8.07
CA ASN A 63 16.77 -8.38 -9.30
C ASN A 63 15.63 -8.78 -10.24
N TRP A 64 14.41 -8.47 -9.84
CA TRP A 64 13.21 -8.72 -10.63
C TRP A 64 13.22 -7.96 -11.95
N VAL A 65 12.68 -8.60 -12.98
CA VAL A 65 12.43 -8.00 -14.30
C VAL A 65 10.98 -8.24 -14.71
N PRO A 66 10.36 -7.32 -15.48
CA PRO A 66 9.02 -7.54 -16.00
C PRO A 66 8.98 -8.77 -16.93
N TRP A 67 7.79 -9.35 -17.06
CA TRP A 67 7.55 -10.42 -18.02
C TRP A 67 7.82 -9.94 -19.44
N SER A 68 8.81 -10.54 -20.10
CA SER A 68 9.17 -10.22 -21.49
C SER A 68 9.88 -11.38 -22.15
N ASP A 69 9.81 -11.44 -23.46
CA ASP A 69 10.55 -12.44 -24.25
C ASP A 69 12.07 -12.27 -24.07
N GLU A 70 12.53 -11.04 -23.93
CA GLU A 70 13.94 -10.72 -23.68
C GLU A 70 14.46 -11.34 -22.38
N ALA A 71 13.64 -11.34 -21.31
CA ALA A 71 14.02 -11.97 -20.05
C ALA A 71 14.24 -13.49 -20.21
N PHE A 72 13.40 -14.15 -20.98
CA PHE A 72 13.53 -15.59 -21.26
C PHE A 72 14.71 -15.89 -22.17
N GLU A 73 14.94 -15.10 -23.21
CA GLU A 73 16.10 -15.28 -24.11
C GLU A 73 17.41 -15.07 -23.35
N ARG A 74 17.47 -14.10 -22.45
CA ARG A 74 18.64 -13.89 -21.57
C ARG A 74 18.87 -15.07 -20.65
N ALA A 75 17.84 -15.58 -19.99
CA ALA A 75 17.96 -16.75 -19.13
C ALA A 75 18.46 -17.97 -19.90
N LYS A 76 17.96 -18.18 -21.11
CA LYS A 76 18.39 -19.26 -22.01
C LYS A 76 19.85 -19.09 -22.44
N ALA A 77 20.24 -17.88 -22.83
CA ALA A 77 21.63 -17.60 -23.27
C ALA A 77 22.63 -17.79 -22.11
N GLU A 78 22.24 -17.45 -20.88
CA GLU A 78 23.04 -17.60 -19.67
C GLU A 78 22.91 -18.97 -19.00
N ASN A 79 22.11 -19.88 -19.57
CA ASN A 79 21.79 -21.20 -19.00
C ASN A 79 21.31 -21.13 -17.52
N LYS A 80 20.43 -20.15 -17.24
CA LYS A 80 19.88 -19.91 -15.92
C LYS A 80 18.43 -20.39 -15.79
N LEU A 81 18.06 -20.81 -14.59
CA LEU A 81 16.67 -21.07 -14.24
C LEU A 81 15.89 -19.76 -14.12
N VAL A 82 14.60 -19.81 -14.39
CA VAL A 82 13.67 -18.68 -14.25
C VAL A 82 12.72 -18.96 -13.11
N ILE A 83 12.61 -18.00 -12.19
CA ILE A 83 11.57 -17.97 -11.16
C ILE A 83 10.49 -16.99 -11.63
N ILE A 84 9.23 -17.43 -11.64
CA ILE A 84 8.09 -16.61 -12.03
C ILE A 84 7.25 -16.36 -10.79
N SER A 85 7.06 -15.08 -10.45
CA SER A 85 6.14 -14.63 -9.40
C SER A 85 4.92 -13.97 -10.03
N ILE A 86 3.73 -14.43 -9.64
CA ILE A 86 2.45 -13.90 -10.12
C ILE A 86 1.60 -13.52 -8.92
N GLY A 87 1.12 -12.29 -8.90
CA GLY A 87 0.32 -11.80 -7.79
C GLY A 87 -0.46 -10.52 -8.13
N TYR A 88 -0.98 -9.86 -7.11
CA TYR A 88 -1.71 -8.60 -7.21
C TYR A 88 -1.53 -7.80 -5.91
N SER A 89 -1.74 -6.49 -5.96
CA SER A 89 -1.36 -5.55 -4.91
C SER A 89 -2.02 -5.78 -3.54
N SER A 90 -3.22 -6.39 -3.50
CA SER A 90 -3.91 -6.74 -2.24
C SER A 90 -3.77 -8.21 -1.83
N CYS A 91 -2.85 -8.94 -2.45
CA CYS A 91 -2.61 -10.36 -2.17
C CYS A 91 -1.86 -10.53 -0.84
N HIS A 92 -2.56 -11.01 0.20
CA HIS A 92 -1.98 -11.20 1.53
C HIS A 92 -0.73 -12.09 1.52
N TRP A 93 -0.81 -13.25 0.88
CA TRP A 93 0.30 -14.20 0.83
C TRP A 93 1.47 -13.75 -0.05
N CYS A 94 1.20 -12.88 -1.03
CA CYS A 94 2.28 -12.25 -1.81
C CYS A 94 3.12 -11.31 -0.92
N HIS A 95 2.46 -10.52 -0.06
CA HIS A 95 3.16 -9.68 0.92
C HIS A 95 3.90 -10.48 1.98
N VAL A 96 3.39 -11.65 2.39
CA VAL A 96 4.12 -12.55 3.30
C VAL A 96 5.37 -13.07 2.61
N MET A 97 5.26 -13.57 1.37
CA MET A 97 6.41 -14.07 0.60
C MET A 97 7.46 -12.97 0.36
N GLU A 98 7.02 -11.74 0.09
CA GLU A 98 7.91 -10.59 -0.05
C GLU A 98 8.76 -10.39 1.21
N ARG A 99 8.13 -10.21 2.36
CA ARG A 99 8.83 -9.96 3.63
C ARG A 99 9.69 -11.12 4.11
N GLU A 100 9.24 -12.36 3.90
CA GLU A 100 9.90 -13.54 4.42
C GLU A 100 10.95 -14.13 3.47
N SER A 101 10.95 -13.69 2.21
CA SER A 101 11.88 -14.21 1.21
C SER A 101 12.48 -13.09 0.35
N PHE A 102 11.68 -12.35 -0.41
CA PHE A 102 12.20 -11.45 -1.45
C PHE A 102 12.90 -10.19 -0.91
N GLU A 103 12.65 -9.81 0.33
CA GLU A 103 13.35 -8.72 1.03
C GLU A 103 14.62 -9.20 1.77
N GLN A 104 14.88 -10.50 1.81
CA GLN A 104 16.04 -11.05 2.46
C GLN A 104 17.29 -10.94 1.56
N GLU A 105 18.41 -10.54 2.15
CA GLU A 105 19.67 -10.30 1.40
C GLU A 105 20.39 -11.61 1.00
N ASP A 106 19.99 -12.73 1.57
CA ASP A 106 20.62 -14.04 1.39
C ASP A 106 19.82 -14.99 0.45
N VAL A 107 18.83 -14.45 -0.24
CA VAL A 107 17.99 -15.19 -1.21
C VAL A 107 18.49 -15.07 -2.66
#